data_bce820b3934533acab358ef6f2c5cf40
#
_entry.id   bce820b3934533acab358ef6f2c5cf40
#
_cell.length_a   1.000
_cell.length_b   1.000
_cell.length_c   1.000
_cell.angle_alpha   90.00
_cell.angle_beta   90.00
_cell.angle_gamma   90.00
#
_symmetry.space_group_name_H-M   'P 1'
#
loop_
_entity.id
_entity.type
_entity.pdbx_description
1 polymer ?
#
loop_
_entity_poly.entity_id
_entity_poly.type
_entity_poly.pdbx_seq_one_letter_code
_entity_poly.pdbx_strand_id
1 'polypeptide(L)'
;MIVDDNQLVLTLLARMLQNEYNVTEFMDARSALAAIETGKIPDVIISDIMMPKMDGQAFYEEIRKLGSYSTRFLFITGGAVTEESLEFERKMAALGRLLLKPFEADQLRAALNKTLTLQGALEYEH
;
A
#
# COMPACT_ATOMS: atom_id res chain seq x y z
N MET A 1 4.17 -1.47 -6.92
CA MET A 1 2.74 -1.29 -7.35
C MET A 1 2.11 -0.18 -6.54
N ILE A 2 1.44 0.74 -7.20
CA ILE A 2 0.70 1.80 -6.50
C ILE A 2 -0.77 1.70 -6.88
N VAL A 3 -1.65 1.86 -5.87
CA VAL A 3 -3.09 1.70 -6.02
C VAL A 3 -3.78 2.87 -5.34
N ASP A 4 -4.49 3.66 -6.12
CA ASP A 4 -5.21 4.84 -5.63
C ASP A 4 -6.28 5.22 -6.65
N ASP A 5 -7.47 5.54 -6.21
CA ASP A 5 -8.55 5.91 -7.11
C ASP A 5 -8.42 7.36 -7.65
N ASN A 6 -7.46 8.11 -7.13
CA ASN A 6 -7.19 9.47 -7.58
C ASN A 6 -6.01 9.48 -8.57
N GLN A 7 -6.28 9.80 -9.83
CA GLN A 7 -5.26 9.82 -10.88
C GLN A 7 -4.11 10.78 -10.59
N LEU A 8 -4.39 11.91 -9.97
CA LEU A 8 -3.36 12.89 -9.63
C LEU A 8 -2.38 12.32 -8.62
N VAL A 9 -2.88 11.59 -7.64
CA VAL A 9 -2.04 10.94 -6.62
C VAL A 9 -1.18 9.87 -7.27
N LEU A 10 -1.74 9.04 -8.14
CA LEU A 10 -0.98 8.03 -8.88
C LEU A 10 0.15 8.65 -9.68
N THR A 11 -0.15 9.71 -10.43
CA THR A 11 0.84 10.41 -11.24
C THR A 11 1.96 10.98 -10.38
N LEU A 12 1.60 11.59 -9.26
CA LEU A 12 2.57 12.17 -8.35
C LEU A 12 3.49 11.10 -7.74
N LEU A 13 2.90 10.02 -7.25
CA LEU A 13 3.68 8.92 -6.66
C LEU A 13 4.61 8.28 -7.69
N ALA A 14 4.11 8.05 -8.91
CA ALA A 14 4.93 7.48 -9.97
C ALA A 14 6.13 8.36 -10.29
N ARG A 15 5.93 9.68 -10.36
CA ARG A 15 7.03 10.63 -10.59
C ARG A 15 8.06 10.63 -9.49
N MET A 16 7.62 10.49 -8.26
CA MET A 16 8.53 10.44 -7.12
C MET A 16 9.39 9.17 -7.12
N LEU A 17 8.89 8.09 -7.68
CA LEU A 17 9.50 6.77 -7.54
C LEU A 17 10.13 6.20 -8.80
N GLN A 18 9.78 6.69 -9.99
CA GLN A 18 10.14 6.07 -11.25
C GLN A 18 11.64 5.93 -11.52
N ASN A 19 12.46 6.78 -10.91
CA ASN A 19 13.92 6.70 -11.10
C ASN A 19 14.58 5.61 -10.26
N GLU A 20 13.89 5.12 -9.24
CA GLU A 20 14.43 4.16 -8.29
C GLU A 20 13.70 2.81 -8.30
N TYR A 21 12.48 2.78 -8.84
CA TYR A 21 11.61 1.60 -8.81
C TYR A 21 10.91 1.39 -10.13
N ASN A 22 10.59 0.13 -10.41
CA ASN A 22 9.70 -0.21 -11.51
C ASN A 22 8.27 -0.06 -11.01
N VAL A 23 7.57 0.96 -11.50
CA VAL A 23 6.26 1.33 -10.98
C VAL A 23 5.15 0.82 -11.89
N THR A 24 4.15 0.15 -11.31
CA THR A 24 2.89 -0.15 -11.98
C THR A 24 1.77 0.55 -11.23
N GLU A 25 0.78 1.06 -11.96
CA GLU A 25 -0.29 1.88 -11.40
C GLU A 25 -1.65 1.24 -11.62
N PHE A 26 -2.48 1.28 -10.58
CA PHE A 26 -3.86 0.82 -10.67
C PHE A 26 -4.78 1.83 -9.99
N MET A 27 -5.91 2.10 -10.61
CA MET A 27 -6.89 3.04 -10.05
C MET A 27 -7.90 2.38 -9.11
N ASP A 28 -7.87 1.06 -9.00
CA ASP A 28 -8.74 0.34 -8.08
C ASP A 28 -8.07 -0.95 -7.61
N ALA A 29 -8.50 -1.42 -6.45
CA ALA A 29 -7.90 -2.58 -5.81
C ALA A 29 -8.22 -3.88 -6.55
N ARG A 30 -9.38 -3.98 -7.18
CA ARG A 30 -9.77 -5.21 -7.90
C ARG A 30 -8.88 -5.47 -9.11
N SER A 31 -8.54 -4.42 -9.85
CA SER A 31 -7.62 -4.53 -10.98
C SER A 31 -6.22 -4.92 -10.51
N ALA A 32 -5.77 -4.34 -9.41
CA ALA A 32 -4.48 -4.67 -8.82
C ALA A 32 -4.46 -6.14 -8.35
N LEU A 33 -5.52 -6.58 -7.69
CA LEU A 33 -5.64 -7.96 -7.23
C LEU A 33 -5.61 -8.94 -8.40
N ALA A 34 -6.33 -8.63 -9.48
CA ALA A 34 -6.34 -9.47 -10.68
C ALA A 34 -4.94 -9.61 -11.28
N ALA A 35 -4.17 -8.53 -11.32
CA ALA A 35 -2.80 -8.58 -11.81
C ALA A 35 -1.92 -9.49 -10.94
N ILE A 36 -2.07 -9.40 -9.63
CA ILE A 36 -1.32 -10.24 -8.69
C ILE A 36 -1.71 -11.71 -8.86
N GLU A 37 -2.99 -11.99 -9.05
CA GLU A 37 -3.49 -13.35 -9.28
C GLU A 37 -2.92 -13.99 -10.54
N THR A 38 -2.52 -13.19 -11.52
CA THR A 38 -1.86 -13.69 -12.73
C THR A 38 -0.36 -13.93 -12.56
N GLY A 39 0.17 -13.69 -11.36
CA GLY A 39 1.57 -13.92 -11.06
C GLY A 39 2.44 -12.68 -11.05
N LYS A 40 1.88 -11.50 -11.26
CA LYS A 40 2.63 -10.23 -11.23
C LYS A 40 2.72 -9.72 -9.80
N ILE A 41 3.56 -10.36 -9.00
CA ILE A 41 3.67 -10.08 -7.56
C ILE A 41 4.70 -8.97 -7.35
N PRO A 42 4.28 -7.81 -6.82
CA PRO A 42 5.21 -6.72 -6.54
C PRO A 42 5.99 -6.96 -5.25
N ASP A 43 7.11 -6.28 -5.11
CA ASP A 43 7.88 -6.30 -3.86
C ASP A 43 7.21 -5.48 -2.78
N VAL A 44 6.51 -4.42 -3.18
CA VAL A 44 5.77 -3.56 -2.25
C VAL A 44 4.54 -3.00 -2.95
N ILE A 45 3.48 -2.87 -2.19
CA ILE A 45 2.25 -2.20 -2.64
C ILE A 45 2.06 -0.93 -1.82
N ILE A 46 1.95 0.19 -2.51
CA ILE A 46 1.55 1.45 -1.89
C ILE A 46 0.08 1.63 -2.21
N SER A 47 -0.77 1.66 -1.20
CA SER A 47 -2.22 1.71 -1.39
C SER A 47 -2.87 2.77 -0.52
N ASP A 48 -3.83 3.49 -1.10
CA ASP A 48 -4.74 4.31 -0.32
C ASP A 48 -5.63 3.37 0.50
N ILE A 49 -6.06 3.82 1.67
CA ILE A 49 -6.98 3.05 2.50
C ILE A 49 -8.42 3.26 2.02
N MET A 50 -8.80 4.50 1.73
CA MET A 50 -10.17 4.84 1.37
C MET A 50 -10.36 4.84 -0.14
N MET A 51 -10.89 3.75 -0.67
CA MET A 51 -11.20 3.60 -2.09
C MET A 51 -12.60 3.01 -2.25
N PRO A 52 -13.33 3.37 -3.32
CA PRO A 52 -14.64 2.79 -3.56
C PRO A 52 -14.54 1.29 -3.91
N LYS A 53 -15.62 0.57 -3.65
CA LYS A 53 -15.80 -0.88 -3.93
C LYS A 53 -14.95 -1.76 -3.04
N MET A 54 -13.64 -1.77 -3.21
CA MET A 54 -12.72 -2.52 -2.36
C MET A 54 -11.73 -1.54 -1.77
N ASP A 55 -11.79 -1.32 -0.47
CA ASP A 55 -10.88 -0.40 0.20
C ASP A 55 -9.52 -1.06 0.48
N GLY A 56 -8.58 -0.27 1.03
CA GLY A 56 -7.24 -0.77 1.30
C GLY A 56 -7.18 -1.92 2.28
N GLN A 57 -8.06 -1.91 3.27
CA GLN A 57 -8.12 -3.00 4.25
C GLN A 57 -8.58 -4.31 3.60
N ALA A 58 -9.65 -4.27 2.82
CA ALA A 58 -10.16 -5.44 2.11
C ALA A 58 -9.13 -5.97 1.12
N PHE A 59 -8.44 -5.06 0.42
CA PHE A 59 -7.38 -5.42 -0.51
C PHE A 59 -6.25 -6.16 0.22
N TYR A 60 -5.81 -5.62 1.32
CA TYR A 60 -4.77 -6.23 2.16
C TYR A 60 -5.15 -7.65 2.58
N GLU A 61 -6.39 -7.84 3.02
CA GLU A 61 -6.87 -9.15 3.45
C GLU A 61 -6.93 -10.14 2.30
N GLU A 62 -7.35 -9.70 1.12
CA GLU A 62 -7.39 -10.57 -0.07
C GLU A 62 -5.99 -11.00 -0.51
N ILE A 63 -5.02 -10.09 -0.46
CA ILE A 63 -3.63 -10.44 -0.79
C ILE A 63 -3.09 -11.47 0.20
N ARG A 64 -3.40 -11.33 1.48
CA ARG A 64 -2.96 -12.29 2.48
C ARG A 64 -3.53 -13.67 2.24
N LYS A 65 -4.76 -13.76 1.79
CA LYS A 65 -5.40 -15.05 1.46
C LYS A 65 -4.73 -15.77 0.31
N LEU A 66 -4.11 -15.04 -0.60
CA LEU A 66 -3.37 -15.62 -1.72
C LEU A 66 -2.04 -16.22 -1.31
N GLY A 67 -1.61 -16.01 -0.09
CA GLY A 67 -0.32 -16.52 0.38
C GLY A 67 0.89 -15.77 -0.17
N SER A 68 0.70 -14.53 -0.60
CA SER A 68 1.79 -13.70 -1.12
C SER A 68 2.58 -13.09 0.02
N TYR A 69 3.33 -13.92 0.70
CA TYR A 69 4.03 -13.55 1.95
C TYR A 69 5.13 -12.54 1.75
N SER A 70 5.72 -12.51 0.57
CA SER A 70 6.80 -11.59 0.27
C SER A 70 6.31 -10.19 -0.08
N THR A 71 5.01 -10.03 -0.32
CA THR A 71 4.46 -8.72 -0.66
C THR A 71 4.28 -7.88 0.59
N ARG A 72 4.81 -6.68 0.55
CA ARG A 72 4.75 -5.72 1.64
C ARG A 72 3.81 -4.57 1.29
N PHE A 73 3.16 -4.02 2.30
CA PHE A 73 2.24 -2.89 2.12
C PHE A 73 2.73 -1.65 2.81
N LEU A 74 2.58 -0.53 2.14
CA LEU A 74 2.65 0.80 2.74
C LEU A 74 1.32 1.49 2.41
N PHE A 75 0.54 1.81 3.44
CA PHE A 75 -0.73 2.48 3.26
C PHE A 75 -0.56 3.99 3.34
N ILE A 76 -1.32 4.68 2.50
CA ILE A 76 -1.38 6.14 2.50
C ILE A 76 -2.80 6.54 2.85
N THR A 77 -2.96 7.51 3.72
CA THR A 77 -4.28 7.96 4.14
C THR A 77 -4.31 9.46 4.40
N GLY A 78 -5.45 10.08 4.13
CA GLY A 78 -5.72 11.46 4.51
C GLY A 78 -6.37 11.58 5.87
N GLY A 79 -6.63 10.44 6.52
CA GLY A 79 -7.28 10.39 7.82
C GLY A 79 -8.45 9.42 7.82
N ALA A 80 -8.72 8.84 8.98
CA ALA A 80 -9.81 7.87 9.14
C ALA A 80 -11.17 8.57 9.08
N VAL A 81 -12.14 7.90 8.43
CA VAL A 81 -13.50 8.39 8.30
C VAL A 81 -14.45 7.65 9.26
N THR A 82 -14.17 6.38 9.53
CA THR A 82 -14.99 5.53 10.39
C THR A 82 -14.14 4.97 11.53
N GLU A 83 -14.78 4.43 12.56
CA GLU A 83 -14.06 3.75 13.63
C GLU A 83 -13.32 2.52 13.12
N GLU A 84 -13.92 1.81 12.18
CA GLU A 84 -13.29 0.65 11.57
C GLU A 84 -12.01 1.03 10.82
N SER A 85 -12.07 2.11 10.04
CA SER A 85 -10.89 2.64 9.33
C SER A 85 -9.82 3.08 10.32
N LEU A 86 -10.23 3.73 11.40
CA LEU A 86 -9.30 4.22 12.41
C LEU A 86 -8.55 3.07 13.09
N GLU A 87 -9.26 1.99 13.39
CA GLU A 87 -8.65 0.82 13.99
C GLU A 87 -7.61 0.18 13.08
N PHE A 88 -7.95 0.05 11.80
CA PHE A 88 -7.01 -0.46 10.80
C PHE A 88 -5.80 0.46 10.67
N GLU A 89 -6.01 1.78 10.64
CA GLU A 89 -4.91 2.74 10.57
C GLU A 89 -3.97 2.64 11.76
N ARG A 90 -4.53 2.49 12.96
CA ARG A 90 -3.71 2.33 14.16
C ARG A 90 -2.86 1.07 14.10
N LYS A 91 -3.43 -0.02 13.61
CA LYS A 91 -2.72 -1.27 13.44
C LYS A 91 -1.58 -1.14 12.45
N MET A 92 -1.85 -0.51 11.31
CA MET A 92 -0.82 -0.32 10.29
C MET A 92 0.25 0.67 10.74
N ALA A 93 -0.13 1.72 11.47
CA ALA A 93 0.83 2.67 12.04
C ALA A 93 1.76 1.98 13.03
N ALA A 94 1.23 1.09 13.86
CA ALA A 94 2.03 0.33 14.83
C ALA A 94 3.06 -0.57 14.13
N LEU A 95 2.74 -1.05 12.93
CA LEU A 95 3.64 -1.87 12.12
C LEU A 95 4.60 -1.04 11.27
N GLY A 96 4.51 0.29 11.32
CA GLY A 96 5.33 1.17 10.50
C GLY A 96 4.92 1.17 9.03
N ARG A 97 3.67 0.88 8.73
CA ARG A 97 3.13 0.73 7.37
C ARG A 97 2.12 1.80 6.99
N LEU A 98 2.17 2.94 7.64
CA LEU A 98 1.22 4.02 7.37
C LEU A 98 1.94 5.33 7.14
N LEU A 99 1.55 6.04 6.09
CA LEU A 99 2.06 7.37 5.77
C LEU A 99 0.87 8.31 5.62
N LEU A 100 0.86 9.39 6.37
CA LEU A 100 -0.24 10.36 6.36
C LEU A 100 -0.05 11.41 5.27
N LYS A 101 -1.12 11.74 4.57
CA LYS A 101 -1.16 12.86 3.62
C LYS A 101 -1.35 14.18 4.41
N PRO A 102 -0.72 15.28 4.00
CA PRO A 102 0.25 15.40 2.92
C PRO A 102 1.64 14.92 3.36
N PHE A 103 2.43 14.44 2.42
CA PHE A 103 3.81 14.01 2.68
C PHE A 103 4.74 14.51 1.58
N GLU A 104 6.02 14.57 1.90
CA GLU A 104 7.05 14.93 0.94
C GLU A 104 7.74 13.67 0.41
N ALA A 105 8.48 13.82 -0.69
CA ALA A 105 9.17 12.72 -1.33
C ALA A 105 10.12 11.99 -0.38
N ASP A 106 10.83 12.74 0.46
CA ASP A 106 11.77 12.15 1.43
C ASP A 106 11.05 11.27 2.46
N GLN A 107 9.87 11.70 2.90
CA GLN A 107 9.05 10.92 3.82
C GLN A 107 8.58 9.62 3.18
N LEU A 108 8.18 9.68 1.92
CA LEU A 108 7.78 8.51 1.17
C LEU A 108 8.94 7.53 1.03
N ARG A 109 10.12 8.01 0.65
CA ARG A 109 11.30 7.17 0.48
C ARG A 109 11.72 6.52 1.79
N ALA A 110 11.70 7.28 2.89
CA ALA A 110 12.03 6.73 4.19
C ALA A 110 11.05 5.64 4.61
N ALA A 111 9.75 5.85 4.39
CA ALA A 111 8.72 4.87 4.70
C ALA A 111 8.88 3.60 3.86
N LEU A 112 9.20 3.75 2.57
CA LEU A 112 9.44 2.61 1.68
C LEU A 112 10.66 1.82 2.09
N ASN A 113 11.76 2.48 2.39
CA ASN A 113 12.97 1.80 2.86
C ASN A 113 12.70 0.99 4.11
N LYS A 114 11.98 1.56 5.04
CA LYS A 114 11.61 0.87 6.27
C LYS A 114 10.73 -0.33 5.98
N THR A 115 9.74 -0.17 5.11
CA THR A 115 8.85 -1.26 4.72
C THR A 115 9.61 -2.40 4.05
N LEU A 116 10.53 -2.07 3.15
CA LEU A 116 11.29 -3.09 2.42
C LEU A 116 12.34 -3.81 3.27
N THR A 117 12.89 -3.15 4.27
CA THR A 117 13.99 -3.71 5.05
C THR A 117 13.55 -4.41 6.34
N LEU A 118 12.44 -4.03 6.94
CA LEU A 118 12.04 -4.50 8.26
C LEU A 118 10.87 -5.47 8.27
N GLN A 119 10.17 -5.64 7.17
CA GLN A 119 8.87 -6.32 7.18
C GLN A 119 8.91 -7.83 7.13
N GLY A 120 9.97 -8.42 6.63
CA GLY A 120 10.02 -9.87 6.48
C GLY A 120 9.74 -10.63 7.76
N ALA A 121 10.35 -10.22 8.85
CA ALA A 121 10.19 -10.89 10.14
C ALA A 121 8.80 -10.68 10.72
N LEU A 122 8.22 -9.50 10.55
CA LEU A 122 6.90 -9.17 11.10
C LEU A 122 5.77 -9.89 10.39
N GLU A 123 5.93 -10.16 9.10
CA GLU A 123 4.92 -10.88 8.33
C GLU A 123 4.69 -12.29 8.84
N TYR A 124 5.73 -12.96 9.32
CA TYR A 124 5.65 -14.36 9.72
C TYR A 124 5.15 -14.56 11.15
N GLU A 125 5.03 -13.52 11.92
CA GLU A 125 4.55 -13.61 13.29
C GLU A 125 3.02 -13.60 13.37
N HIS A 126 2.38 -13.39 12.26
CA HIS A 126 0.93 -13.29 12.17
C HIS A 126 0.35 -14.34 11.25
#